data_039213747f76d9d7b97b79be2721f68a
#
_entry.id   039213747f76d9d7b97b79be2721f68a
#
_cell.length_a   1.000
_cell.length_b   1.000
_cell.length_c   1.000
_cell.angle_alpha   90.00
_cell.angle_beta   90.00
_cell.angle_gamma   90.00
#
_symmetry.space_group_name_H-M   'P 1'
#
loop_
_entity.id
_entity.type
_entity.pdbx_description
1 polymer ?
#
loop_
_entity_poly.entity_id
_entity_poly.type
_entity_poly.pdbx_seq_one_letter_code
_entity_poly.pdbx_strand_id
1 'polypeptide(L)' 'MNQLYSLAREMTNLTDVQIRILDHMEAALQFAADISKNQIYICAKGKNESVEIVLLAAKPSY' A
#
# COMPACT_ATOMS: atom_id res chain seq x y z
N MET A 1 -12.51 7.33 -7.15
CA MET A 1 -11.18 7.13 -7.72
C MET A 1 -10.21 6.66 -6.67
N ASN A 2 -9.39 5.70 -6.99
CA ASN A 2 -8.50 5.10 -6.01
C ASN A 2 -7.24 5.96 -5.82
N GLN A 3 -7.04 6.45 -4.61
CA GLN A 3 -5.87 7.27 -4.26
C GLN A 3 -4.56 6.48 -4.41
N LEU A 4 -4.63 5.16 -4.26
CA LEU A 4 -3.47 4.31 -4.44
C LEU A 4 -2.88 4.45 -5.85
N TYR A 5 -3.72 4.43 -6.89
CA TYR A 5 -3.24 4.57 -8.26
C TYR A 5 -2.57 5.92 -8.49
N SER A 6 -3.21 6.99 -8.04
CA SER A 6 -2.65 8.33 -8.20
C SER A 6 -1.32 8.47 -7.49
N LEU A 7 -1.26 8.04 -6.25
CA LEU A 7 -0.05 8.14 -5.43
C LEU A 7 1.08 7.30 -6.01
N ALA A 8 0.79 6.05 -6.35
CA ALA A 8 1.82 5.13 -6.85
C ALA A 8 2.38 5.59 -8.19
N ARG A 9 1.53 6.04 -9.10
CA ARG A 9 1.99 6.53 -10.41
C ARG A 9 2.87 7.76 -10.28
N GLU A 10 2.50 8.66 -9.40
CA GLU A 10 3.19 9.92 -9.23
C GLU A 10 4.50 9.78 -8.46
N MET A 11 4.50 8.95 -7.42
CA MET A 11 5.59 8.87 -6.45
C MET A 11 6.51 7.67 -6.62
N THR A 12 6.12 6.67 -7.41
CA THR A 12 6.90 5.44 -7.58
C THR A 12 7.03 5.05 -9.04
N ASN A 13 7.87 4.04 -9.31
CA ASN A 13 8.03 3.47 -10.64
C ASN A 13 7.23 2.17 -10.83
N LEU A 14 6.24 1.92 -9.98
CA LEU A 14 5.41 0.73 -10.09
C LEU A 14 4.59 0.76 -11.39
N THR A 15 4.45 -0.41 -11.99
CA THR A 15 3.61 -0.57 -13.19
C THR A 15 2.14 -0.64 -12.79
N ASP A 16 1.25 -0.41 -13.76
CA ASP A 16 -0.18 -0.53 -13.52
C ASP A 16 -0.59 -1.91 -13.03
N VAL A 17 0.08 -2.96 -13.52
CA VAL A 17 -0.18 -4.33 -13.07
C VAL A 17 0.20 -4.50 -11.61
N GLN A 18 1.34 -3.97 -11.21
CA GLN A 18 1.80 -4.05 -9.82
C GLN A 18 0.86 -3.28 -8.89
N ILE A 19 0.41 -2.10 -9.31
CA ILE A 19 -0.51 -1.30 -8.51
C ILE A 19 -1.86 -2.02 -8.35
N ARG A 20 -2.33 -2.68 -9.41
CA ARG A 20 -3.57 -3.44 -9.36
C ARG A 20 -3.48 -4.60 -8.37
N ILE A 21 -2.34 -5.28 -8.33
CA ILE A 21 -2.10 -6.35 -7.37
C ILE A 21 -2.19 -5.81 -5.94
N LEU A 22 -1.56 -4.68 -5.67
CA LEU A 22 -1.63 -4.05 -4.35
C LEU A 22 -3.05 -3.67 -3.97
N ASP A 23 -3.82 -3.15 -4.92
CA ASP A 23 -5.20 -2.77 -4.68
C ASP A 23 -6.03 -3.98 -4.24
N HIS A 24 -5.80 -5.15 -4.85
CA HIS A 24 -6.48 -6.38 -4.48
C HIS A 24 -6.05 -6.93 -3.13
N MET A 25 -4.89 -6.53 -2.64
CA MET A 25 -4.38 -6.98 -1.34
C MET A 25 -4.94 -6.20 -0.16
N GLU A 26 -5.66 -5.12 -0.41
CA GLU A 26 -6.13 -4.23 0.65
C GLU A 26 -6.98 -4.95 1.70
N ALA A 27 -7.93 -5.77 1.26
CA ALA A 27 -8.78 -6.53 2.18
C ALA A 27 -7.99 -7.55 2.99
N ALA A 28 -7.03 -8.22 2.35
CA ALA A 28 -6.16 -9.17 3.04
C ALA A 28 -5.28 -8.47 4.07
N LEU A 29 -4.84 -7.26 3.77
CA LEU A 29 -4.06 -6.46 4.69
C LEU A 29 -4.86 -6.10 5.94
N GLN A 30 -6.12 -5.72 5.77
CA GLN A 30 -7.00 -5.41 6.88
C GLN A 30 -7.24 -6.65 7.76
N PHE A 31 -7.44 -7.80 7.14
CA PHE A 31 -7.61 -9.07 7.85
C PHE A 31 -6.37 -9.38 8.69
N ALA A 32 -5.19 -9.23 8.11
CA ALA A 32 -3.93 -9.46 8.81
C ALA A 32 -3.75 -8.50 9.99
N ALA A 33 -4.12 -7.24 9.82
CA ALA A 33 -4.04 -6.25 10.88
C ALA A 33 -4.98 -6.61 12.04
N ASP A 34 -6.19 -7.08 11.72
CA ASP A 34 -7.17 -7.47 12.73
C ASP A 34 -6.70 -8.68 13.54
N ILE A 35 -6.15 -9.69 12.87
CA ILE A 35 -5.67 -10.90 13.53
C ILE A 35 -4.45 -10.61 14.40
N SER A 36 -3.48 -9.87 13.87
CA SER A 36 -2.23 -9.60 14.58
C SER A 36 -2.38 -8.54 15.65
N LYS A 37 -3.45 -7.74 15.61
CA LYS A 37 -3.67 -6.59 16.49
C LYS A 37 -2.59 -5.53 16.32
N ASN A 38 -1.96 -5.49 15.16
CA ASN A 38 -0.91 -4.55 14.84
C ASN A 38 -1.25 -3.76 13.58
N GLN A 39 -0.73 -2.55 13.51
CA GLN A 39 -0.81 -1.77 12.30
C GLN A 39 0.17 -2.32 11.27
N ILE A 40 -0.28 -2.46 10.03
CA ILE A 40 0.51 -3.05 8.95
C ILE A 40 0.59 -2.05 7.80
N TYR A 41 1.77 -1.97 7.19
CA TYR A 41 2.03 -1.06 6.08
C TYR A 41 2.56 -1.82 4.88
N ILE A 42 2.26 -1.32 3.68
CA ILE A 42 2.96 -1.71 2.47
C ILE A 42 3.64 -0.46 1.92
N CYS A 43 4.95 -0.54 1.75
CA CYS A 43 5.77 0.57 1.29
C CYS A 43 6.48 0.21 -0.01
N ALA A 44 6.76 1.21 -0.82
CA ALA A 44 7.59 1.05 -2.00
C ALA A 44 8.60 2.19 -2.06
N LYS A 45 9.72 1.96 -2.74
CA LYS A 45 10.68 3.03 -2.95
C LYS A 45 10.10 4.07 -3.90
N GLY A 46 10.27 5.33 -3.57
CA GLY A 46 9.87 6.42 -4.44
C GLY A 46 10.76 6.49 -5.67
N LYS A 47 10.40 7.37 -6.59
CA LYS A 47 11.22 7.64 -7.77
C LYS A 47 12.62 8.14 -7.37
N ASN A 48 12.69 8.86 -6.27
CA ASN A 48 13.95 9.15 -5.60
C ASN A 48 14.22 8.03 -4.62
N GLU A 49 15.20 7.18 -4.88
CA GLU A 49 15.48 5.97 -4.12
C GLU A 49 15.79 6.21 -2.64
N SER A 50 16.05 7.43 -2.24
CA SER A 50 16.28 7.75 -0.83
C SER A 50 15.00 7.89 -0.02
N VAL A 51 13.82 7.81 -0.66
CA VAL A 51 12.51 8.01 -0.03
C VAL A 51 11.67 6.76 -0.16
N GLU A 52 11.00 6.37 0.92
CA GLU A 52 10.00 5.31 0.89
C GLU A 52 8.60 5.91 0.96
N ILE A 53 7.70 5.34 0.17
CA ILE A 53 6.30 5.80 0.09
C ILE A 53 5.41 4.73 0.68
N VAL A 54 4.61 5.10 1.67
CA VAL A 54 3.59 4.20 2.24
C VAL A 54 2.40 4.21 1.29
N LEU A 55 2.14 3.08 0.64
CA LEU A 55 1.05 2.94 -0.33
C LEU A 55 -0.24 2.48 0.31
N LEU A 56 -0.15 1.55 1.24
CA LEU A 56 -1.30 1.01 1.96
C LEU A 56 -0.97 0.92 3.44
N ALA A 57 -1.97 1.18 4.27
CA ALA A 57 -1.84 1.01 5.71
C ALA A 57 -3.16 0.49 6.25
N ALA A 58 -3.08 -0.44 7.20
CA ALA A 58 -4.26 -0.98 7.85
C ALA A 58 -4.06 -0.98 9.36
N LYS A 59 -5.08 -0.57 10.09
CA LYS A 59 -5.11 -0.61 11.55
C LYS A 59 -6.08 -1.68 11.99
N PRO A 60 -5.87 -2.31 13.17
CA PRO A 60 -6.86 -3.23 13.72
C PRO A 60 -8.21 -2.53 13.86
N SER A 61 -9.29 -3.26 13.55
CA SER A 61 -10.63 -2.72 13.66
C SER A 61 -11.10 -2.60 15.11
N TYR A 62 -10.44 -3.30 16.01
CA TYR A 62 -10.75 -3.29 17.45
C TYR A 62 -9.56 -3.69 18.30
#